data_97c10a613c68c717e0aea9eef176df3d
#
_entry.id   97c10a613c68c717e0aea9eef176df3d
#
_cell.length_a   1.000
_cell.length_b   1.000
_cell.length_c   1.000
_cell.angle_alpha   90.00
_cell.angle_beta   90.00
_cell.angle_gamma   90.00
#
_symmetry.space_group_name_H-M   'P 1'
#
loop_
_entity.id
_entity.type
_entity.pdbx_description
1 polymer ?
#
loop_
_entity_poly.entity_id
_entity_poly.type
_entity_poly.pdbx_seq_one_letter_code
_entity_poly.pdbx_strand_id
1 'polypeptide(L)'
;MKNLTKSIIASVLVAVPAFGLACDYPERPTLPDGSTASKEQMIAAQSSVKAFLAAVDEYLDCIEQEEKDAIAALPEIDESDEDAVTSREAEIKRRDDLLAKRFDAANEEKFLFGEKWNQQVRAYNDRKAEQKP
;
A
#
# COMPACT_ATOMS: atom_id res chain seq x y z
N MET A 1 58.04 -36.60 8.46
CA MET A 1 57.39 -35.76 7.44
C MET A 1 55.93 -35.64 7.79
N LYS A 2 55.54 -34.54 8.45
CA LYS A 2 54.16 -34.32 8.91
C LYS A 2 53.53 -33.28 8.00
N ASN A 3 52.58 -33.68 7.14
CA ASN A 3 51.81 -32.81 6.29
C ASN A 3 50.69 -32.18 7.10
N LEU A 4 50.81 -30.88 7.41
CA LEU A 4 49.77 -30.07 7.98
C LEU A 4 48.86 -29.59 6.85
N THR A 5 47.71 -30.22 6.69
CA THR A 5 46.61 -29.74 5.85
C THR A 5 45.90 -28.59 6.58
N LYS A 6 46.11 -27.35 6.11
CA LYS A 6 45.32 -26.17 6.54
C LYS A 6 43.95 -26.21 5.90
N SER A 7 42.91 -26.54 6.70
CA SER A 7 41.51 -26.33 6.30
C SER A 7 41.22 -24.85 6.35
N ILE A 8 40.96 -24.26 5.16
CA ILE A 8 40.41 -22.91 5.02
C ILE A 8 38.89 -23.04 5.09
N ILE A 9 38.31 -22.63 6.20
CA ILE A 9 36.86 -22.49 6.33
C ILE A 9 36.47 -21.16 5.67
N ALA A 10 35.95 -21.21 4.45
CA ALA A 10 35.37 -20.07 3.78
C ALA A 10 33.99 -19.75 4.40
N SER A 11 33.93 -18.73 5.25
CA SER A 11 32.67 -18.19 5.74
C SER A 11 31.95 -17.48 4.60
N VAL A 12 30.91 -18.11 4.07
CA VAL A 12 29.99 -17.47 3.13
C VAL A 12 29.10 -16.50 3.94
N LEU A 13 29.40 -15.20 3.86
CA LEU A 13 28.48 -14.16 4.30
C LEU A 13 27.30 -14.16 3.32
N VAL A 14 26.18 -14.73 3.74
CA VAL A 14 24.89 -14.55 3.05
C VAL A 14 24.43 -13.14 3.38
N ALA A 15 24.65 -12.22 2.44
CA ALA A 15 24.01 -10.91 2.48
C ALA A 15 22.52 -11.13 2.22
N VAL A 16 21.73 -11.13 3.28
CA VAL A 16 20.26 -11.05 3.20
C VAL A 16 19.95 -9.65 2.67
N PRO A 17 19.37 -9.49 1.46
CA PRO A 17 18.87 -8.19 1.06
C PRO A 17 17.79 -7.80 2.06
N ALA A 18 18.01 -6.72 2.79
CA ALA A 18 16.96 -6.03 3.50
C ALA A 18 16.02 -5.44 2.42
N PHE A 19 15.05 -6.22 1.97
CA PHE A 19 13.89 -5.68 1.28
C PHE A 19 13.17 -4.84 2.33
N GLY A 20 13.50 -3.55 2.40
CA GLY A 20 12.59 -2.57 2.94
C GLY A 20 11.29 -2.75 2.17
N LEU A 21 10.24 -3.18 2.84
CA LEU A 21 8.91 -3.28 2.26
C LEU A 21 8.49 -1.86 1.90
N ALA A 22 8.82 -1.42 0.70
CA ALA A 22 8.21 -0.23 0.14
C ALA A 22 6.71 -0.56 0.02
N CYS A 23 5.87 0.26 0.65
CA CYS A 23 4.42 0.11 0.56
C CYS A 23 3.97 0.49 -0.84
N ASP A 24 3.77 -0.50 -1.70
CA ASP A 24 3.32 -0.28 -3.07
C ASP A 24 1.80 -0.12 -3.11
N TYR A 25 1.34 0.91 -3.82
CA TYR A 25 -0.08 1.12 -4.05
C TYR A 25 -0.62 0.01 -4.98
N PRO A 26 -1.78 -0.63 -4.66
CA PRO A 26 -2.30 -1.74 -5.43
C PRO A 26 -2.74 -1.33 -6.83
N GLU A 27 -2.57 -2.24 -7.81
CA GLU A 27 -3.01 -2.02 -9.17
C GLU A 27 -4.55 -2.02 -9.27
N ARG A 28 -5.09 -0.99 -9.92
CA ARG A 28 -6.53 -0.82 -10.10
C ARG A 28 -7.06 -1.80 -11.15
N PRO A 29 -8.07 -2.64 -10.82
CA PRO A 29 -8.69 -3.52 -11.80
C PRO A 29 -9.53 -2.74 -12.81
N THR A 30 -9.63 -3.27 -14.04
CA THR A 30 -10.54 -2.74 -15.06
C THR A 30 -11.99 -3.11 -14.72
N LEU A 31 -12.88 -2.13 -14.77
CA LEU A 31 -14.32 -2.35 -14.61
C LEU A 31 -14.99 -2.65 -15.95
N PRO A 32 -15.91 -3.62 -15.99
CA PRO A 32 -16.72 -3.85 -17.19
C PRO A 32 -17.76 -2.74 -17.35
N ASP A 33 -18.20 -2.53 -18.60
CA ASP A 33 -19.34 -1.66 -18.89
C ASP A 33 -20.65 -2.36 -18.49
N GLY A 34 -21.32 -1.89 -17.45
CA GLY A 34 -22.57 -2.46 -16.94
C GLY A 34 -23.70 -2.51 -17.97
N SER A 35 -23.70 -1.56 -18.93
CA SER A 35 -24.72 -1.54 -19.99
C SER A 35 -24.60 -2.70 -20.97
N THR A 36 -23.44 -3.35 -21.07
CA THR A 36 -23.17 -4.43 -22.03
C THR A 36 -22.68 -5.72 -21.38
N ALA A 37 -22.14 -5.66 -20.15
CA ALA A 37 -21.52 -6.79 -19.48
C ALA A 37 -22.46 -7.96 -19.22
N SER A 38 -21.94 -9.19 -19.28
CA SER A 38 -22.65 -10.38 -18.84
C SER A 38 -22.75 -10.46 -17.31
N LYS A 39 -23.62 -11.32 -16.79
CA LYS A 39 -23.73 -11.57 -15.35
C LYS A 39 -22.40 -12.09 -14.78
N GLU A 40 -21.75 -12.98 -15.50
CA GLU A 40 -20.48 -13.60 -15.12
C GLU A 40 -19.36 -12.54 -15.04
N GLN A 41 -19.32 -11.60 -15.99
CA GLN A 41 -18.38 -10.47 -15.97
C GLN A 41 -18.62 -9.55 -14.77
N MET A 42 -19.88 -9.26 -14.43
CA MET A 42 -20.20 -8.45 -13.26
C MET A 42 -19.82 -9.14 -11.94
N ILE A 43 -20.02 -10.46 -11.84
CA ILE A 43 -19.63 -11.25 -10.66
C ILE A 43 -18.09 -11.27 -10.52
N ALA A 44 -17.36 -11.51 -11.60
CA ALA A 44 -15.90 -11.50 -11.60
C ALA A 44 -15.36 -10.11 -11.21
N ALA A 45 -15.93 -9.04 -11.78
CA ALA A 45 -15.54 -7.67 -11.43
C ALA A 45 -15.82 -7.34 -9.97
N GLN A 46 -16.95 -7.79 -9.39
CA GLN A 46 -17.25 -7.60 -7.98
C GLN A 46 -16.15 -8.18 -7.08
N SER A 47 -15.64 -9.37 -7.42
CA SER A 47 -14.56 -10.00 -6.66
C SER A 47 -13.26 -9.19 -6.77
N SER A 48 -12.92 -8.71 -7.98
CA SER A 48 -11.73 -7.87 -8.20
C SER A 48 -11.84 -6.52 -7.51
N VAL A 49 -13.02 -5.90 -7.49
CA VAL A 49 -13.29 -4.64 -6.76
C VAL A 49 -13.08 -4.84 -5.27
N LYS A 50 -13.64 -5.90 -4.68
CA LYS A 50 -13.47 -6.21 -3.25
C LYS A 50 -12.00 -6.43 -2.90
N ALA A 51 -11.27 -7.18 -3.73
CA ALA A 51 -9.85 -7.43 -3.53
C ALA A 51 -9.04 -6.13 -3.61
N PHE A 52 -9.31 -5.25 -4.57
CA PHE A 52 -8.65 -3.95 -4.69
C PHE A 52 -8.92 -3.05 -3.47
N LEU A 53 -10.19 -2.94 -3.03
CA LEU A 53 -10.51 -2.12 -1.86
C LEU A 53 -9.83 -2.63 -0.59
N ALA A 54 -9.74 -3.96 -0.40
CA ALA A 54 -9.00 -4.55 0.71
C ALA A 54 -7.48 -4.30 0.61
N ALA A 55 -6.91 -4.39 -0.59
CA ALA A 55 -5.50 -4.11 -0.81
C ALA A 55 -5.15 -2.62 -0.57
N VAL A 56 -6.09 -1.69 -0.83
CA VAL A 56 -5.90 -0.27 -0.44
C VAL A 56 -5.87 -0.12 1.08
N ASP A 57 -6.71 -0.85 1.83
CA ASP A 57 -6.65 -0.83 3.30
C ASP A 57 -5.30 -1.38 3.82
N GLU A 58 -4.81 -2.49 3.25
CA GLU A 58 -3.48 -3.03 3.58
C GLU A 58 -2.36 -2.03 3.24
N TYR A 59 -2.47 -1.30 2.13
CA TYR A 59 -1.53 -0.22 1.80
C TYR A 59 -1.55 0.90 2.85
N LEU A 60 -2.74 1.32 3.32
CA LEU A 60 -2.87 2.35 4.35
C LEU A 60 -2.21 1.91 5.67
N ASP A 61 -2.44 0.67 6.10
CA ASP A 61 -1.79 0.10 7.29
C ASP A 61 -0.27 0.03 7.12
N CYS A 62 0.19 -0.34 5.92
CA CYS A 62 1.61 -0.43 5.59
C CYS A 62 2.31 0.93 5.69
N ILE A 63 1.75 2.00 5.08
CA ILE A 63 2.37 3.34 5.11
C ILE A 63 2.38 3.94 6.52
N GLU A 64 1.38 3.61 7.35
CA GLU A 64 1.34 4.01 8.74
C GLU A 64 2.46 3.33 9.54
N GLN A 65 2.67 2.03 9.32
CA GLN A 65 3.73 1.29 9.98
C GLN A 65 5.12 1.75 9.51
N GLU A 66 5.31 1.95 8.20
CA GLU A 66 6.54 2.51 7.61
C GLU A 66 6.92 3.84 8.28
N GLU A 67 5.94 4.71 8.52
CA GLU A 67 6.19 6.01 9.15
C GLU A 67 6.53 5.89 10.64
N LYS A 68 5.83 5.02 11.39
CA LYS A 68 6.17 4.72 12.79
C LYS A 68 7.60 4.21 12.92
N ASP A 69 8.01 3.31 12.06
CA ASP A 69 9.35 2.74 12.04
C ASP A 69 10.40 3.80 11.68
N ALA A 70 10.08 4.67 10.71
CA ALA A 70 10.98 5.76 10.31
C ALA A 70 11.17 6.80 11.42
N ILE A 71 10.11 7.15 12.15
CA ILE A 71 10.20 8.06 13.33
C ILE A 71 10.99 7.40 14.45
N ALA A 72 10.77 6.11 14.72
CA ALA A 72 11.52 5.38 15.74
C ALA A 72 13.02 5.23 15.41
N ALA A 73 13.37 5.24 14.13
CA ALA A 73 14.75 5.16 13.66
C ALA A 73 15.48 6.51 13.65
N LEU A 74 14.81 7.63 13.97
CA LEU A 74 15.48 8.93 14.05
C LEU A 74 16.57 8.90 15.13
N PRO A 75 17.74 9.54 14.89
CA PRO A 75 18.82 9.59 15.87
C PRO A 75 18.37 10.16 17.20
N GLU A 76 18.94 9.66 18.29
CA GLU A 76 18.78 10.31 19.60
C GLU A 76 19.40 11.70 19.56
N ILE A 77 18.78 12.65 20.26
CA ILE A 77 19.23 14.04 20.37
C ILE A 77 19.48 14.39 21.85
N ASP A 78 20.29 15.41 22.08
CA ASP A 78 20.40 16.02 23.38
C ASP A 78 19.17 16.92 23.62
N GLU A 79 18.30 16.53 24.54
CA GLU A 79 17.09 17.29 24.87
C GLU A 79 17.36 18.66 25.48
N SER A 80 18.58 18.93 25.91
CA SER A 80 19.02 20.26 26.41
C SER A 80 19.44 21.21 25.26
N ASP A 81 19.61 20.69 24.04
CA ASP A 81 19.88 21.46 22.83
C ASP A 81 18.57 21.85 22.14
N GLU A 82 18.14 23.09 22.34
CA GLU A 82 16.88 23.63 21.79
C GLU A 82 16.85 23.59 20.26
N ASP A 83 17.98 23.76 19.58
CA ASP A 83 18.04 23.70 18.11
C ASP A 83 17.87 22.25 17.62
N ALA A 84 18.43 21.26 18.29
CA ALA A 84 18.28 19.87 18.00
C ALA A 84 16.82 19.42 18.22
N VAL A 85 16.18 19.83 19.30
CA VAL A 85 14.77 19.56 19.59
C VAL A 85 13.87 20.15 18.51
N THR A 86 14.05 21.43 18.19
CA THR A 86 13.25 22.12 17.15
C THR A 86 13.41 21.46 15.79
N SER A 87 14.61 21.05 15.42
CA SER A 87 14.87 20.36 14.15
C SER A 87 14.19 19.00 14.08
N ARG A 88 14.20 18.24 15.19
CA ARG A 88 13.51 16.94 15.27
C ARG A 88 11.99 17.08 15.17
N GLU A 89 11.41 18.05 15.87
CA GLU A 89 9.98 18.33 15.79
C GLU A 89 9.55 18.73 14.37
N ALA A 90 10.35 19.57 13.71
CA ALA A 90 10.10 19.95 12.32
C ALA A 90 10.14 18.75 11.36
N GLU A 91 11.08 17.83 11.54
CA GLU A 91 11.17 16.61 10.74
C GLU A 91 9.98 15.68 10.98
N ILE A 92 9.59 15.45 12.23
CA ILE A 92 8.39 14.65 12.56
C ILE A 92 7.15 15.26 11.92
N LYS A 93 6.96 16.58 12.09
CA LYS A 93 5.83 17.29 11.49
C LYS A 93 5.81 17.15 9.96
N ARG A 94 6.95 17.28 9.30
CA ARG A 94 7.06 17.11 7.85
C ARG A 94 6.65 15.72 7.41
N ARG A 95 7.03 14.69 8.17
CA ARG A 95 6.67 13.29 7.91
C ARG A 95 5.17 13.06 8.09
N ASP A 96 4.59 13.55 9.17
CA ASP A 96 3.15 13.48 9.43
C ASP A 96 2.34 14.15 8.32
N ASP A 97 2.77 15.32 7.85
CA ASP A 97 2.13 16.05 6.73
C ASP A 97 2.20 15.24 5.40
N LEU A 98 3.29 14.50 5.17
CA LEU A 98 3.43 13.64 4.01
C LEU A 98 2.57 12.37 4.12
N LEU A 99 2.54 11.74 5.28
CA LEU A 99 1.69 10.59 5.56
C LEU A 99 0.21 10.97 5.35
N ALA A 100 -0.23 12.08 5.92
CA ALA A 100 -1.61 12.57 5.76
C ALA A 100 -1.98 12.73 4.29
N LYS A 101 -1.11 13.31 3.46
CA LYS A 101 -1.35 13.45 2.02
C LYS A 101 -1.47 12.11 1.29
N ARG A 102 -0.62 11.13 1.63
CA ARG A 102 -0.70 9.77 1.06
C ARG A 102 -2.00 9.08 1.46
N PHE A 103 -2.38 9.25 2.72
CA PHE A 103 -3.62 8.70 3.29
C PHE A 103 -4.87 9.28 2.61
N ASP A 104 -4.94 10.60 2.50
CA ASP A 104 -6.05 11.30 1.87
C ASP A 104 -6.19 10.91 0.40
N ALA A 105 -5.08 10.87 -0.35
CA ALA A 105 -5.09 10.48 -1.75
C ALA A 105 -5.56 9.03 -1.96
N ALA A 106 -5.13 8.09 -1.12
CA ALA A 106 -5.54 6.69 -1.19
C ALA A 106 -7.04 6.51 -0.85
N ASN A 107 -7.53 7.20 0.18
CA ASN A 107 -8.94 7.17 0.56
C ASN A 107 -9.83 7.80 -0.51
N GLU A 108 -9.43 8.93 -1.09
CA GLU A 108 -10.15 9.57 -2.19
C GLU A 108 -10.23 8.63 -3.40
N GLU A 109 -9.13 8.00 -3.79
CA GLU A 109 -9.11 7.05 -4.89
C GLU A 109 -10.00 5.82 -4.63
N LYS A 110 -9.93 5.27 -3.41
CA LYS A 110 -10.79 4.18 -2.96
C LYS A 110 -12.27 4.54 -3.08
N PHE A 111 -12.64 5.74 -2.63
CA PHE A 111 -14.01 6.24 -2.72
C PHE A 111 -14.47 6.41 -4.18
N LEU A 112 -13.67 7.09 -5.01
CA LEU A 112 -13.99 7.32 -6.41
C LEU A 112 -14.10 6.03 -7.22
N PHE A 113 -13.25 5.04 -6.91
CA PHE A 113 -13.33 3.73 -7.55
C PHE A 113 -14.59 2.96 -7.15
N GLY A 114 -14.98 3.01 -5.88
CA GLY A 114 -16.24 2.46 -5.38
C GLY A 114 -17.47 3.09 -6.07
N GLU A 115 -17.47 4.41 -6.25
CA GLU A 115 -18.53 5.12 -6.97
C GLU A 115 -18.60 4.71 -8.45
N LYS A 116 -17.47 4.56 -9.13
CA LYS A 116 -17.44 4.05 -10.51
C LYS A 116 -18.00 2.64 -10.61
N TRP A 117 -17.67 1.76 -9.67
CA TRP A 117 -18.25 0.43 -9.59
C TRP A 117 -19.78 0.49 -9.41
N ASN A 118 -20.27 1.30 -8.48
CA ASN A 118 -21.70 1.47 -8.24
C ASN A 118 -22.44 1.98 -9.49
N GLN A 119 -21.82 2.84 -10.31
CA GLN A 119 -22.36 3.27 -11.59
C GLN A 119 -22.52 2.11 -12.57
N GLN A 120 -21.52 1.22 -12.68
CA GLN A 120 -21.61 0.04 -13.54
C GLN A 120 -22.70 -0.94 -13.07
N VAL A 121 -22.83 -1.13 -11.75
CA VAL A 121 -23.91 -1.96 -11.17
C VAL A 121 -25.29 -1.37 -11.49
N ARG A 122 -25.47 -0.06 -11.37
CA ARG A 122 -26.74 0.59 -11.76
C ARG A 122 -27.04 0.39 -13.22
N ALA A 123 -26.10 0.67 -14.12
CA ALA A 123 -26.27 0.49 -15.56
C ALA A 123 -26.65 -0.97 -15.92
N TYR A 124 -26.04 -1.95 -15.26
CA TYR A 124 -26.38 -3.36 -15.44
C TYR A 124 -27.82 -3.67 -15.01
N ASN A 125 -28.25 -3.16 -13.88
CA ASN A 125 -29.59 -3.40 -13.33
C ASN A 125 -30.67 -2.73 -14.17
N ASP A 126 -30.46 -1.50 -14.63
CA ASP A 126 -31.39 -0.74 -15.46
C ASP A 126 -31.65 -1.47 -16.79
N ARG A 127 -30.57 -1.92 -17.47
CA ARG A 127 -30.69 -2.73 -18.67
C ARG A 127 -31.50 -4.04 -18.43
N LYS A 128 -31.27 -4.69 -17.28
CA LYS A 128 -31.98 -5.91 -16.93
C LYS A 128 -33.46 -5.66 -16.65
N ALA A 129 -33.81 -4.50 -16.09
CA ALA A 129 -35.20 -4.11 -15.89
C ALA A 129 -35.93 -3.88 -17.23
N GLU A 130 -35.25 -3.23 -18.19
CA GLU A 130 -35.81 -2.98 -19.53
C GLU A 130 -36.01 -4.26 -20.38
N GLN A 131 -35.26 -5.32 -20.11
CA GLN A 131 -35.35 -6.62 -20.81
C GLN A 131 -36.41 -7.58 -20.23
N LYS A 132 -37.08 -7.19 -19.12
CA LYS A 132 -38.18 -7.98 -18.60
C LYS A 132 -39.44 -7.72 -19.44
N PRO A 133 -40.12 -8.82 -19.94
CA PRO A 133 -41.37 -8.71 -20.68
C PRO A 133 -42.50 -8.18 -19.82
#